data_a5b10a82dd1e3620ca369bc02dbd45af
#
_entry.id   a5b10a82dd1e3620ca369bc02dbd45af
#
_cell.length_a   1.000
_cell.length_b   1.000
_cell.length_c   1.000
_cell.angle_alpha   90.00
_cell.angle_beta   90.00
_cell.angle_gamma   90.00
#
_symmetry.space_group_name_H-M   'P 1'
#
loop_
_entity.id
_entity.type
_entity.pdbx_description
1 polymer ?
#
loop_
_entity_poly.entity_id
_entity_poly.type
_entity_poly.pdbx_seq_one_letter_code
_entity_poly.pdbx_strand_id
1 'polypeptide(L)'
;MLAVLLTAFSSWSAPITAKSWLVADNGKIVDGINTKEVRPIASITKLVTVMVFLDANKSLTSKNDQELIQRAIVSSDNRASERLCNSYPGGRGDCIFMMNLKAKELGLANTKFVEPTGLSVFNISNAEELIKIVQEASKYPEIVRASSTVKRNTNPLVAKKKLTVSKTGFINAAGGCIVLMQDQRVVVILGSKNTRTRIPEADALLKI
;
A
#
# COMPACT_ATOMS: atom_id res chain seq x y z
N MET A 1 41.37 -20.80 -28.75
CA MET A 1 40.80 -19.69 -27.99
C MET A 1 39.35 -19.43 -28.49
N LEU A 2 38.40 -19.87 -27.72
CA LEU A 2 36.96 -19.68 -28.04
C LEU A 2 36.49 -18.43 -27.29
N ALA A 3 36.16 -17.36 -28.02
CA ALA A 3 35.60 -16.16 -27.44
C ALA A 3 34.11 -16.39 -27.14
N VAL A 4 33.76 -16.44 -25.86
CA VAL A 4 32.36 -16.45 -25.41
C VAL A 4 31.85 -15.01 -25.50
N LEU A 5 31.05 -14.71 -26.53
CA LEU A 5 30.26 -13.49 -26.59
C LEU A 5 29.15 -13.55 -25.53
N LEU A 6 29.36 -12.86 -24.41
CA LEU A 6 28.26 -12.52 -23.49
C LEU A 6 27.37 -11.48 -24.17
N THR A 7 26.25 -11.92 -24.75
CA THR A 7 25.15 -11.04 -25.13
C THR A 7 24.43 -10.58 -23.87
N ALA A 8 24.70 -9.35 -23.46
CA ALA A 8 23.91 -8.67 -22.45
C ALA A 8 22.51 -8.45 -23.02
N PHE A 9 21.55 -9.27 -22.62
CA PHE A 9 20.13 -8.96 -22.84
C PHE A 9 19.78 -7.76 -21.98
N SER A 10 19.83 -6.57 -22.56
CA SER A 10 19.20 -5.40 -21.98
C SER A 10 17.69 -5.65 -21.99
N SER A 11 17.12 -6.04 -20.86
CA SER A 11 15.68 -6.06 -20.67
C SER A 11 15.21 -4.60 -20.74
N TRP A 12 14.60 -4.21 -21.83
CA TRP A 12 14.00 -2.90 -22.03
C TRP A 12 12.78 -2.83 -21.09
N SER A 13 12.98 -2.38 -19.86
CA SER A 13 11.89 -2.01 -18.98
C SER A 13 11.47 -0.59 -19.34
N ALA A 14 10.17 -0.37 -19.54
CA ALA A 14 9.65 0.98 -19.75
C ALA A 14 10.10 1.90 -18.59
N PRO A 15 10.45 3.17 -18.86
CA PRO A 15 10.93 4.07 -17.83
C PRO A 15 9.91 4.22 -16.71
N ILE A 16 10.37 4.17 -15.46
CA ILE A 16 9.53 4.42 -14.28
C ILE A 16 9.11 5.88 -14.29
N THR A 17 7.81 6.15 -14.34
CA THR A 17 7.24 7.51 -14.34
C THR A 17 6.92 8.02 -12.95
N ALA A 18 7.03 7.15 -11.95
CA ALA A 18 6.78 7.49 -10.55
C ALA A 18 7.75 8.57 -10.06
N LYS A 19 7.23 9.52 -9.29
CA LYS A 19 8.03 10.61 -8.69
C LYS A 19 8.88 10.13 -7.53
N SER A 20 8.38 9.13 -6.79
CA SER A 20 9.10 8.44 -5.73
C SER A 20 8.79 6.96 -5.82
N TRP A 21 9.80 6.13 -5.67
CA TRP A 21 9.62 4.68 -5.59
C TRP A 21 10.74 4.04 -4.78
N LEU A 22 10.48 2.82 -4.29
CA LEU A 22 11.42 2.09 -3.47
C LEU A 22 11.17 0.59 -3.60
N VAL A 23 12.26 -0.18 -3.64
CA VAL A 23 12.30 -1.62 -3.46
C VAL A 23 13.08 -1.94 -2.19
N ALA A 24 12.48 -2.72 -1.31
CA ALA A 24 13.15 -3.28 -0.14
C ALA A 24 13.04 -4.80 -0.15
N ASP A 25 14.06 -5.48 0.35
CA ASP A 25 14.09 -6.92 0.54
C ASP A 25 14.59 -7.24 1.95
N ASN A 26 13.87 -8.12 2.67
CA ASN A 26 14.18 -8.44 4.07
C ASN A 26 14.36 -7.18 4.95
N GLY A 27 13.56 -6.15 4.72
CA GLY A 27 13.58 -4.89 5.46
C GLY A 27 14.73 -3.93 5.08
N LYS A 28 15.61 -4.31 4.16
CA LYS A 28 16.69 -3.45 3.66
C LYS A 28 16.32 -2.83 2.33
N ILE A 29 16.60 -1.55 2.17
CA ILE A 29 16.40 -0.84 0.89
C ILE A 29 17.42 -1.39 -0.11
N VAL A 30 16.92 -1.88 -1.26
CA VAL A 30 17.73 -2.39 -2.38
C VAL A 30 17.96 -1.30 -3.41
N ASP A 31 16.89 -0.54 -3.74
CA ASP A 31 16.93 0.52 -4.75
C ASP A 31 15.78 1.50 -4.53
N GLY A 32 15.90 2.73 -5.05
CA GLY A 32 14.85 3.72 -4.94
C GLY A 32 15.24 5.12 -5.43
N ILE A 33 14.22 5.92 -5.70
CA ILE A 33 14.37 7.33 -6.08
C ILE A 33 13.44 8.16 -5.19
N ASN A 34 13.95 9.27 -4.65
CA ASN A 34 13.22 10.23 -3.82
C ASN A 34 12.49 9.54 -2.65
N THR A 35 13.13 8.55 -2.01
CA THR A 35 12.50 7.63 -1.05
C THR A 35 11.97 8.33 0.21
N LYS A 36 12.54 9.49 0.56
CA LYS A 36 12.15 10.33 1.72
C LYS A 36 11.18 11.47 1.36
N GLU A 37 10.86 11.65 0.07
CA GLU A 37 9.94 12.70 -0.36
C GLU A 37 8.54 12.44 0.19
N VAL A 38 8.03 13.39 1.01
CA VAL A 38 6.68 13.33 1.58
C VAL A 38 5.65 13.65 0.51
N ARG A 39 4.69 12.77 0.32
CA ARG A 39 3.68 12.87 -0.72
C ARG A 39 2.30 12.42 -0.24
N PRO A 40 1.21 12.90 -0.86
CA PRO A 40 -0.10 12.29 -0.67
C PRO A 40 -0.07 10.83 -1.10
N ILE A 41 -0.64 9.94 -0.27
CA ILE A 41 -0.58 8.48 -0.47
C ILE A 41 -1.90 7.88 -0.97
N ALA A 42 -2.90 8.72 -1.15
CA ALA A 42 -4.23 8.28 -1.60
C ALA A 42 -4.74 7.08 -0.79
N SER A 43 -5.41 6.14 -1.44
CA SER A 43 -6.04 4.98 -0.76
C SER A 43 -5.08 3.95 -0.15
N ILE A 44 -3.76 4.17 -0.16
CA ILE A 44 -2.85 3.39 0.68
C ILE A 44 -3.20 3.59 2.16
N THR A 45 -3.73 4.76 2.52
CA THR A 45 -4.34 5.10 3.81
C THR A 45 -5.21 3.98 4.38
N LYS A 46 -5.97 3.27 3.54
CA LYS A 46 -6.93 2.24 3.96
C LYS A 46 -6.29 1.03 4.65
N LEU A 47 -4.99 0.79 4.43
CA LEU A 47 -4.27 -0.22 5.20
C LEU A 47 -4.28 0.13 6.68
N VAL A 48 -3.96 1.39 7.02
CA VAL A 48 -3.92 1.84 8.42
C VAL A 48 -5.31 1.92 9.03
N THR A 49 -6.31 2.37 8.27
CA THR A 49 -7.71 2.39 8.71
C THR A 49 -8.18 0.98 9.12
N VAL A 50 -7.87 -0.03 8.30
CA VAL A 50 -8.25 -1.42 8.59
C VAL A 50 -7.45 -1.98 9.77
N MET A 51 -6.15 -1.72 9.85
CA MET A 51 -5.32 -2.15 10.99
C MET A 51 -5.88 -1.63 12.32
N VAL A 52 -6.14 -0.32 12.40
CA VAL A 52 -6.67 0.33 13.61
C VAL A 52 -8.04 -0.24 13.99
N PHE A 53 -8.93 -0.45 13.01
CA PHE A 53 -10.21 -1.09 13.24
C PHE A 53 -10.05 -2.51 13.82
N LEU A 54 -9.14 -3.31 13.27
CA LEU A 54 -8.87 -4.67 13.73
C LEU A 54 -8.23 -4.69 15.12
N ASP A 55 -7.36 -3.74 15.44
CA ASP A 55 -6.74 -3.62 16.76
C ASP A 55 -7.77 -3.39 17.87
N ALA A 56 -8.80 -2.59 17.58
CA ALA A 56 -9.89 -2.34 18.52
C ALA A 56 -10.86 -3.52 18.68
N ASN A 57 -10.96 -4.38 17.66
CA ASN A 57 -11.96 -5.46 17.57
C ASN A 57 -11.32 -6.85 17.50
N LYS A 58 -10.29 -7.10 18.33
CA LYS A 58 -9.47 -8.34 18.32
C LYS A 58 -10.25 -9.65 18.45
N SER A 59 -11.44 -9.64 19.03
CA SER A 59 -12.16 -10.87 19.37
C SER A 59 -13.28 -11.26 18.40
N LEU A 60 -13.85 -10.38 17.61
CA LEU A 60 -14.96 -10.73 16.71
C LEU A 60 -15.18 -9.62 15.65
N THR A 61 -14.64 -9.79 14.46
CA THR A 61 -15.18 -9.06 13.31
C THR A 61 -16.46 -9.77 12.86
N SER A 62 -17.58 -9.06 12.89
CA SER A 62 -18.85 -9.57 12.35
C SER A 62 -18.70 -9.87 10.85
N LYS A 63 -19.64 -10.66 10.29
CA LYS A 63 -19.67 -10.90 8.84
C LYS A 63 -19.73 -9.59 8.04
N ASN A 64 -20.46 -8.59 8.56
CA ASN A 64 -20.53 -7.26 7.96
C ASN A 64 -19.17 -6.55 7.98
N ASP A 65 -18.43 -6.64 9.08
CA ASP A 65 -17.10 -6.00 9.20
C ASP A 65 -16.10 -6.67 8.26
N GLN A 66 -16.13 -8.00 8.15
CA GLN A 66 -15.30 -8.74 7.19
C GLN A 66 -15.58 -8.30 5.74
N GLU A 67 -16.85 -8.08 5.39
CA GLU A 67 -17.23 -7.55 4.07
C GLU A 67 -16.72 -6.11 3.87
N LEU A 68 -16.84 -5.24 4.87
CA LEU A 68 -16.32 -3.88 4.80
C LEU A 68 -14.79 -3.85 4.65
N ILE A 69 -14.06 -4.67 5.41
CA ILE A 69 -12.60 -4.82 5.28
C ILE A 69 -12.25 -5.27 3.86
N GLN A 70 -12.93 -6.30 3.36
CA GLN A 70 -12.69 -6.80 2.00
C GLN A 70 -12.94 -5.72 0.94
N ARG A 71 -14.03 -4.97 1.03
CA ARG A 71 -14.33 -3.86 0.11
C ARG A 71 -13.32 -2.73 0.19
N ALA A 72 -12.87 -2.36 1.39
CA ALA A 72 -11.87 -1.32 1.60
C ALA A 72 -10.52 -1.67 0.95
N ILE A 73 -10.07 -2.92 1.09
CA ILE A 73 -8.76 -3.36 0.58
C ILE A 73 -8.84 -3.75 -0.91
N VAL A 74 -9.77 -4.62 -1.29
CA VAL A 74 -9.89 -5.19 -2.65
C VAL A 74 -10.32 -4.13 -3.66
N SER A 75 -11.50 -3.55 -3.43
CA SER A 75 -12.12 -2.59 -4.36
C SER A 75 -11.78 -1.13 -4.06
N SER A 76 -10.98 -0.90 -3.00
CA SER A 76 -10.63 0.46 -2.55
C SER A 76 -11.85 1.33 -2.21
N ASP A 77 -12.91 0.72 -1.69
CA ASP A 77 -14.19 1.37 -1.41
C ASP A 77 -14.06 2.39 -0.27
N ASN A 78 -14.32 3.66 -0.58
CA ASN A 78 -14.23 4.76 0.39
C ASN A 78 -15.34 4.66 1.45
N ARG A 79 -16.57 4.28 1.04
CA ARG A 79 -17.70 4.15 1.97
C ARG A 79 -17.45 3.02 2.98
N ALA A 80 -16.81 1.93 2.54
CA ALA A 80 -16.44 0.86 3.45
C ALA A 80 -15.44 1.33 4.51
N SER A 81 -14.41 2.08 4.11
CA SER A 81 -13.41 2.64 5.05
C SER A 81 -14.03 3.66 6.03
N GLU A 82 -14.91 4.55 5.54
CA GLU A 82 -15.65 5.48 6.41
C GLU A 82 -16.53 4.73 7.42
N ARG A 83 -17.23 3.66 6.99
CA ARG A 83 -18.08 2.87 7.89
C ARG A 83 -17.26 2.16 8.98
N LEU A 84 -16.10 1.57 8.62
CA LEU A 84 -15.20 0.97 9.60
C LEU A 84 -14.74 2.01 10.64
N CYS A 85 -14.35 3.19 10.18
CA CYS A 85 -13.88 4.25 11.07
C CYS A 85 -15.01 4.85 11.91
N ASN A 86 -16.22 5.01 11.36
CA ASN A 86 -17.40 5.47 12.11
C ASN A 86 -17.86 4.47 13.18
N SER A 87 -17.66 3.16 12.96
CA SER A 87 -17.97 2.10 13.94
C SER A 87 -16.84 1.83 14.94
N TYR A 88 -15.74 2.56 14.86
CA TYR A 88 -14.65 2.47 15.84
C TYR A 88 -15.16 2.90 17.23
N PRO A 89 -14.72 2.26 18.34
CA PRO A 89 -15.03 2.74 19.69
C PRO A 89 -14.63 4.21 19.87
N GLY A 90 -15.59 5.08 20.25
CA GLY A 90 -15.39 6.54 20.24
C GLY A 90 -15.61 7.25 18.91
N GLY A 91 -15.93 6.48 17.84
CA GLY A 91 -16.32 7.00 16.54
C GLY A 91 -15.16 7.43 15.66
N ARG A 92 -15.51 8.21 14.61
CA ARG A 92 -14.58 8.62 13.54
C ARG A 92 -13.37 9.43 14.05
N GLY A 93 -13.58 10.29 15.04
CA GLY A 93 -12.49 11.12 15.59
C GLY A 93 -11.42 10.28 16.24
N ASP A 94 -11.82 9.33 17.09
CA ASP A 94 -10.92 8.43 17.78
C ASP A 94 -10.24 7.45 16.81
N CYS A 95 -10.95 7.00 15.78
CA CYS A 95 -10.33 6.22 14.71
C CYS A 95 -9.16 6.96 14.05
N ILE A 96 -9.35 8.22 13.64
CA ILE A 96 -8.29 9.03 13.02
C ILE A 96 -7.16 9.32 14.01
N PHE A 97 -7.48 9.58 15.28
CA PHE A 97 -6.48 9.72 16.33
C PHE A 97 -5.63 8.45 16.44
N MET A 98 -6.26 7.30 16.45
CA MET A 98 -5.56 6.00 16.54
C MET A 98 -4.77 5.67 15.27
N MET A 99 -5.19 6.11 14.08
CA MET A 99 -4.38 6.01 12.86
C MET A 99 -3.06 6.76 13.01
N ASN A 100 -3.08 7.95 13.59
CA ASN A 100 -1.87 8.73 13.85
C ASN A 100 -1.05 8.15 15.02
N LEU A 101 -1.69 7.59 16.03
CA LEU A 101 -1.00 6.88 17.11
C LEU A 101 -0.26 5.64 16.56
N LYS A 102 -0.91 4.85 15.70
CA LYS A 102 -0.28 3.73 15.00
C LYS A 102 0.94 4.18 14.19
N ALA A 103 0.84 5.31 13.47
CA ALA A 103 1.97 5.88 12.75
C ALA A 103 3.13 6.20 13.72
N LYS A 104 2.83 6.80 14.88
CA LYS A 104 3.83 7.11 15.92
C LYS A 104 4.47 5.84 16.50
N GLU A 105 3.68 4.81 16.80
CA GLU A 105 4.17 3.51 17.32
C GLU A 105 5.11 2.81 16.34
N LEU A 106 4.85 2.94 15.03
CA LEU A 106 5.72 2.42 13.97
C LEU A 106 6.94 3.31 13.68
N GLY A 107 7.09 4.45 14.38
CA GLY A 107 8.20 5.40 14.18
C GLY A 107 8.13 6.11 12.82
N LEU A 108 6.92 6.52 12.38
CA LEU A 108 6.67 7.18 11.10
C LEU A 108 6.57 8.69 11.31
N ALA A 109 7.70 9.39 11.32
CA ALA A 109 7.77 10.81 11.63
C ALA A 109 7.14 11.73 10.55
N ASN A 110 7.05 11.24 9.32
CA ASN A 110 6.56 11.99 8.15
C ASN A 110 5.18 11.51 7.68
N THR A 111 4.54 10.60 8.42
CA THR A 111 3.22 10.06 8.08
C THR A 111 2.14 10.75 8.92
N LYS A 112 1.08 11.21 8.25
CA LYS A 112 -0.07 11.84 8.87
C LYS A 112 -1.36 11.42 8.19
N PHE A 113 -2.40 11.23 9.00
CA PHE A 113 -3.75 10.90 8.55
C PHE A 113 -4.74 11.97 9.06
N VAL A 114 -5.61 12.46 8.18
CA VAL A 114 -6.68 13.41 8.50
C VAL A 114 -8.06 12.83 8.24
N GLU A 115 -8.13 11.70 7.52
CA GLU A 115 -9.38 10.98 7.24
C GLU A 115 -9.09 9.52 6.83
N PRO A 116 -10.09 8.60 6.84
CA PRO A 116 -9.83 7.16 6.72
C PRO A 116 -9.76 6.61 5.30
N THR A 117 -9.95 7.43 4.25
CA THR A 117 -10.12 6.92 2.88
C THR A 117 -8.93 7.17 1.95
N GLY A 118 -8.16 8.22 2.22
CA GLY A 118 -7.09 8.71 1.35
C GLY A 118 -7.57 9.63 0.22
N LEU A 119 -8.77 10.20 0.34
CA LEU A 119 -9.25 11.25 -0.57
C LEU A 119 -8.59 12.60 -0.29
N SER A 120 -8.19 12.85 0.95
CA SER A 120 -7.49 14.08 1.33
C SER A 120 -6.03 14.07 0.86
N VAL A 121 -5.59 15.20 0.32
CA VAL A 121 -4.18 15.45 -0.01
C VAL A 121 -3.29 15.52 1.23
N PHE A 122 -3.87 15.67 2.42
CA PHE A 122 -3.17 15.75 3.69
C PHE A 122 -2.98 14.39 4.38
N ASN A 123 -3.44 13.29 3.77
CA ASN A 123 -2.98 11.95 4.11
C ASN A 123 -1.64 11.71 3.41
N ILE A 124 -0.56 11.90 4.13
CA ILE A 124 0.81 11.96 3.60
C ILE A 124 1.71 10.90 4.24
N SER A 125 2.71 10.48 3.48
CA SER A 125 3.82 9.63 3.93
C SER A 125 4.96 9.71 2.91
N ASN A 126 6.04 8.96 3.13
CA ASN A 126 7.11 8.74 2.17
C ASN A 126 7.31 7.23 1.89
N ALA A 127 8.10 6.89 0.88
CA ALA A 127 8.27 5.50 0.48
C ALA A 127 8.95 4.65 1.57
N GLU A 128 9.88 5.20 2.34
CA GLU A 128 10.56 4.47 3.43
C GLU A 128 9.61 4.12 4.58
N GLU A 129 8.73 5.06 4.94
CA GLU A 129 7.75 4.82 6.00
C GLU A 129 6.64 3.86 5.55
N LEU A 130 6.26 3.89 4.27
CA LEU A 130 5.28 2.96 3.73
C LEU A 130 5.75 1.51 3.76
N ILE A 131 7.06 1.22 3.71
CA ILE A 131 7.57 -0.15 3.93
C ILE A 131 7.12 -0.67 5.29
N LYS A 132 7.27 0.12 6.35
CA LYS A 132 6.89 -0.27 7.71
C LYS A 132 5.37 -0.49 7.82
N ILE A 133 4.58 0.34 7.17
CA ILE A 133 3.11 0.16 7.10
C ILE A 133 2.76 -1.16 6.41
N VAL A 134 3.42 -1.49 5.29
CA VAL A 134 3.18 -2.73 4.53
C VAL A 134 3.60 -3.96 5.34
N GLN A 135 4.77 -3.91 6.00
CA GLN A 135 5.24 -4.97 6.88
C GLN A 135 4.31 -5.17 8.09
N GLU A 136 3.83 -4.09 8.70
CA GLU A 136 2.84 -4.19 9.77
C GLU A 136 1.52 -4.79 9.26
N ALA A 137 1.02 -4.31 8.13
CA ALA A 137 -0.21 -4.81 7.50
C ALA A 137 -0.15 -6.31 7.17
N SER A 138 1.04 -6.85 6.88
CA SER A 138 1.22 -8.29 6.60
C SER A 138 0.99 -9.20 7.81
N LYS A 139 0.95 -8.65 9.02
CA LYS A 139 0.65 -9.38 10.25
C LYS A 139 -0.86 -9.59 10.49
N TYR A 140 -1.72 -8.94 9.70
CA TYR A 140 -3.17 -9.02 9.82
C TYR A 140 -3.75 -10.00 8.78
N PRO A 141 -4.23 -11.19 9.20
CA PRO A 141 -4.73 -12.21 8.27
C PRO A 141 -5.86 -11.71 7.36
N GLU A 142 -6.71 -10.79 7.84
CA GLU A 142 -7.81 -10.21 7.09
C GLU A 142 -7.28 -9.34 5.93
N ILE A 143 -6.24 -8.54 6.16
CA ILE A 143 -5.59 -7.71 5.13
C ILE A 143 -4.90 -8.60 4.11
N VAL A 144 -4.18 -9.64 4.56
CA VAL A 144 -3.49 -10.60 3.67
C VAL A 144 -4.48 -11.31 2.76
N ARG A 145 -5.58 -11.83 3.33
CA ARG A 145 -6.66 -12.49 2.58
C ARG A 145 -7.30 -11.55 1.56
N ALA A 146 -7.63 -10.32 1.97
CA ALA A 146 -8.20 -9.32 1.08
C ALA A 146 -7.22 -8.92 -0.03
N SER A 147 -5.94 -8.69 0.30
CA SER A 147 -4.90 -8.30 -0.65
C SER A 147 -4.71 -9.31 -1.78
N SER A 148 -4.84 -10.61 -1.49
CA SER A 148 -4.68 -11.71 -2.45
C SER A 148 -5.97 -12.06 -3.22
N THR A 149 -7.11 -11.46 -2.88
CA THR A 149 -8.39 -11.69 -3.56
C THR A 149 -8.34 -11.13 -4.99
N VAL A 150 -8.59 -11.98 -5.99
CA VAL A 150 -8.52 -11.59 -7.43
C VAL A 150 -9.76 -10.82 -7.87
N LYS A 151 -10.96 -11.32 -7.51
CA LYS A 151 -12.23 -10.74 -7.96
C LYS A 151 -12.39 -9.29 -7.48
N ARG A 152 -12.59 -8.37 -8.41
CA ARG A 152 -12.77 -6.92 -8.15
C ARG A 152 -11.55 -6.21 -7.52
N ASN A 153 -10.38 -6.82 -7.54
CA ASN A 153 -9.18 -6.17 -7.03
C ASN A 153 -8.73 -5.04 -7.97
N THR A 154 -8.39 -3.91 -7.36
CA THR A 154 -7.85 -2.75 -8.10
C THR A 154 -6.42 -2.97 -8.60
N ASN A 155 -5.74 -4.02 -8.12
CA ASN A 155 -4.43 -4.44 -8.59
C ASN A 155 -4.54 -5.75 -9.40
N PRO A 156 -4.41 -5.73 -10.73
CA PRO A 156 -4.48 -6.92 -11.57
C PRO A 156 -3.29 -7.89 -11.38
N LEU A 157 -2.19 -7.46 -10.75
CA LEU A 157 -1.04 -8.34 -10.50
C LEU A 157 -1.39 -9.50 -9.55
N VAL A 158 -2.40 -9.35 -8.70
CA VAL A 158 -2.84 -10.43 -7.78
C VAL A 158 -3.28 -11.70 -8.51
N ALA A 159 -3.71 -11.60 -9.77
CA ALA A 159 -4.05 -12.75 -10.60
C ALA A 159 -2.81 -13.51 -11.12
N LYS A 160 -1.64 -12.90 -11.08
CA LYS A 160 -0.39 -13.43 -11.65
C LYS A 160 0.71 -13.62 -10.62
N LYS A 161 0.59 -13.00 -9.46
CA LYS A 161 1.60 -12.95 -8.40
C LYS A 161 0.97 -13.36 -7.07
N LYS A 162 1.70 -14.12 -6.28
CA LYS A 162 1.31 -14.42 -4.89
C LYS A 162 1.72 -13.24 -4.02
N LEU A 163 0.81 -12.27 -3.85
CA LEU A 163 1.05 -11.08 -3.04
C LEU A 163 0.52 -11.25 -1.62
N THR A 164 1.33 -10.94 -0.63
CA THR A 164 0.94 -10.93 0.80
C THR A 164 0.16 -9.65 1.13
N VAL A 165 0.65 -8.50 0.69
CA VAL A 165 -0.04 -7.21 0.84
C VAL A 165 -0.12 -6.54 -0.52
N SER A 166 -1.26 -5.94 -0.82
CA SER A 166 -1.47 -5.16 -2.05
C SER A 166 -2.47 -4.05 -1.81
N LYS A 167 -2.08 -2.82 -2.10
CA LYS A 167 -2.99 -1.69 -2.09
C LYS A 167 -2.64 -0.66 -3.15
N THR A 168 -3.64 -0.26 -3.93
CA THR A 168 -3.52 0.83 -4.91
C THR A 168 -4.17 2.09 -4.38
N GLY A 169 -3.71 3.25 -4.87
CA GLY A 169 -4.29 4.55 -4.60
C GLY A 169 -4.22 5.47 -5.82
N PHE A 170 -5.18 6.40 -5.93
CA PHE A 170 -5.15 7.47 -6.91
C PHE A 170 -6.06 8.62 -6.45
N ILE A 171 -5.51 9.80 -6.43
CA ILE A 171 -6.18 11.10 -6.52
C ILE A 171 -5.32 11.98 -7.42
N ASN A 172 -5.86 13.01 -8.04
CA ASN A 172 -5.11 13.85 -8.99
C ASN A 172 -3.80 14.40 -8.40
N ALA A 173 -3.82 14.85 -7.16
CA ALA A 173 -2.64 15.39 -6.47
C ALA A 173 -1.58 14.32 -6.14
N ALA A 174 -1.99 13.08 -5.84
CA ALA A 174 -1.07 11.99 -5.52
C ALA A 174 -0.47 11.32 -6.76
N GLY A 175 -1.20 11.33 -7.88
CA GLY A 175 -0.89 10.47 -9.01
C GLY A 175 -1.19 8.99 -8.72
N GLY A 176 -0.63 8.09 -9.49
CA GLY A 176 -0.75 6.65 -9.27
C GLY A 176 0.12 6.19 -8.11
N CYS A 177 -0.49 5.59 -7.08
CA CYS A 177 0.19 5.02 -5.93
C CYS A 177 -0.08 3.51 -5.86
N ILE A 178 0.92 2.72 -5.48
CA ILE A 178 0.77 1.29 -5.20
C ILE A 178 1.83 0.84 -4.19
N VAL A 179 1.41 -0.02 -3.30
CA VAL A 179 2.32 -0.80 -2.44
C VAL A 179 2.05 -2.28 -2.66
N LEU A 180 3.12 -3.06 -2.69
CA LEU A 180 3.08 -4.51 -2.86
C LEU A 180 4.03 -5.16 -1.87
N MET A 181 3.65 -6.34 -1.38
CA MET A 181 4.56 -7.25 -0.69
C MET A 181 4.43 -8.64 -1.30
N GLN A 182 5.55 -9.20 -1.73
CA GLN A 182 5.68 -10.59 -2.17
C GLN A 182 6.80 -11.23 -1.36
N ASP A 183 6.47 -12.24 -0.57
CA ASP A 183 7.38 -12.82 0.42
C ASP A 183 7.95 -11.74 1.35
N GLN A 184 9.26 -11.47 1.32
CA GLN A 184 9.91 -10.41 2.09
C GLN A 184 10.21 -9.14 1.29
N ARG A 185 9.88 -9.15 -0.01
CA ARG A 185 10.11 -8.02 -0.90
C ARG A 185 8.93 -7.06 -0.89
N VAL A 186 9.24 -5.80 -0.66
CA VAL A 186 8.25 -4.69 -0.66
C VAL A 186 8.58 -3.74 -1.79
N VAL A 187 7.57 -3.38 -2.57
CA VAL A 187 7.65 -2.32 -3.60
C VAL A 187 6.68 -1.21 -3.23
N VAL A 188 7.18 0.01 -3.28
CA VAL A 188 6.40 1.24 -3.09
C VAL A 188 6.54 2.11 -4.31
N ILE A 189 5.43 2.61 -4.84
CA ILE A 189 5.36 3.60 -5.93
C ILE A 189 4.44 4.73 -5.50
N LEU A 190 4.92 5.96 -5.62
CA LEU A 190 4.16 7.18 -5.37
C LEU A 190 4.32 8.14 -6.56
N GLY A 191 3.21 8.71 -7.01
CA GLY A 191 3.22 9.72 -8.05
C GLY A 191 3.52 9.17 -9.45
N SER A 192 3.19 7.92 -9.77
CA SER A 192 3.18 7.43 -11.15
C SER A 192 2.19 8.24 -11.99
N LYS A 193 2.49 8.38 -13.29
CA LYS A 193 1.75 9.22 -14.23
C LYS A 193 0.23 9.04 -14.16
N ASN A 194 -0.23 7.81 -13.98
CA ASN A 194 -1.67 7.50 -13.85
C ASN A 194 -1.91 6.10 -13.24
N THR A 195 -3.18 5.69 -13.18
CA THR A 195 -3.57 4.39 -12.62
C THR A 195 -3.11 3.19 -13.44
N ARG A 196 -2.83 3.35 -14.74
CA ARG A 196 -2.41 2.27 -15.64
C ARG A 196 -0.89 2.07 -15.57
N THR A 197 -0.11 3.15 -15.54
CA THR A 197 1.36 3.09 -15.55
C THR A 197 1.94 2.49 -14.27
N ARG A 198 1.35 2.75 -13.10
CA ARG A 198 1.83 2.20 -11.82
C ARG A 198 1.88 0.66 -11.76
N ILE A 199 1.06 -0.04 -12.56
CA ILE A 199 0.98 -1.50 -12.53
C ILE A 199 2.21 -2.15 -13.20
N PRO A 200 2.55 -1.87 -14.48
CA PRO A 200 3.77 -2.38 -15.08
C PRO A 200 5.04 -1.88 -14.38
N GLU A 201 5.04 -0.65 -13.85
CA GLU A 201 6.15 -0.15 -13.04
C GLU A 201 6.38 -1.02 -11.80
N ALA A 202 5.32 -1.34 -11.07
CA ALA A 202 5.40 -2.21 -9.90
C ALA A 202 5.82 -3.64 -10.25
N ASP A 203 5.37 -4.20 -11.39
CA ASP A 203 5.79 -5.52 -11.86
C ASP A 203 7.27 -5.54 -12.25
N ALA A 204 7.78 -4.45 -12.83
CA ALA A 204 9.20 -4.31 -13.16
C ALA A 204 10.06 -4.23 -11.88
N LEU A 205 9.66 -3.42 -10.91
CA LEU A 205 10.38 -3.26 -9.64
C LEU A 205 10.38 -4.54 -8.77
N LEU A 206 9.38 -5.40 -8.89
CA LEU A 206 9.38 -6.71 -8.22
C LEU A 206 10.48 -7.66 -8.72
N LYS A 207 11.09 -7.37 -9.88
CA LYS A 207 12.12 -8.21 -10.52
C LYS A 207 13.55 -7.74 -10.24
N ILE A 208 13.72 -6.54 -9.68
CA ILE A 208 15.01 -6.02 -9.23
C ILE A 208 15.50 -6.79 -8.01
#